data_bab76ad3707f67b4bad683e99d0998d0
#
_entry.id   bab76ad3707f67b4bad683e99d0998d0
#
_cell.length_a   1.000
_cell.length_b   1.000
_cell.length_c   1.000
_cell.angle_alpha   90.00
_cell.angle_beta   90.00
_cell.angle_gamma   90.00
#
_symmetry.space_group_name_H-M   'P 1'
#
loop_
_entity.id
_entity.type
_entity.pdbx_description
1 polymer ?
#
loop_
_entity_poly.entity_id
_entity_poly.type
_entity_poly.pdbx_seq_one_letter_code
_entity_poly.pdbx_strand_id
1 'polypeptide(L)'
;MCKNLWPDIKTENGDSPKGILQKQVEYLNRQMDEKIWGELVLTDGTNYETKKSLKNDIVGSTEGVCHKLYITAKAKGNVRFLLVSVLQKPTETYPCHLKDEINEEEYTNIKNSTDFIEKLGTALRSEKVTTLLRNLI
;
A
#
# COMPACT_ATOMS: atom_id res chain seq x y z
N MET A 1 -16.68 -6.97 -38.69
CA MET A 1 -16.52 -7.23 -37.25
C MET A 1 -15.24 -6.61 -36.74
N CYS A 2 -15.33 -5.83 -35.69
CA CYS A 2 -14.16 -5.15 -35.11
C CYS A 2 -13.32 -6.13 -34.29
N LYS A 3 -11.97 -6.05 -34.41
CA LYS A 3 -11.07 -6.82 -33.57
C LYS A 3 -11.05 -6.22 -32.15
N ASN A 4 -10.73 -7.02 -31.17
CA ASN A 4 -10.45 -6.52 -29.85
C ASN A 4 -9.16 -5.68 -29.91
N LEU A 5 -9.29 -4.39 -29.63
CA LEU A 5 -8.17 -3.44 -29.70
C LEU A 5 -7.47 -3.24 -28.33
N TRP A 6 -8.01 -3.84 -27.27
CA TRP A 6 -7.40 -3.74 -25.97
C TRP A 6 -6.15 -4.62 -25.86
N PRO A 7 -5.14 -4.17 -25.14
CA PRO A 7 -3.99 -5.02 -24.87
C PRO A 7 -4.36 -6.21 -24.00
N ASP A 8 -3.51 -7.21 -23.96
CA ASP A 8 -3.62 -8.30 -23.02
C ASP A 8 -3.28 -7.76 -21.61
N ILE A 9 -4.27 -7.71 -20.73
CA ILE A 9 -4.12 -7.14 -19.40
C ILE A 9 -3.90 -8.25 -18.40
N LYS A 10 -2.65 -8.32 -17.90
CA LYS A 10 -2.33 -9.23 -16.80
C LYS A 10 -2.73 -8.56 -15.48
N THR A 11 -3.56 -9.24 -14.72
CA THR A 11 -4.02 -8.73 -13.42
C THR A 11 -2.98 -8.88 -12.32
N GLU A 12 -1.98 -9.73 -12.52
CA GLU A 12 -0.89 -9.91 -11.58
C GLU A 12 0.41 -9.34 -12.13
N ASN A 13 0.98 -8.39 -11.40
CA ASN A 13 2.32 -7.89 -11.62
C ASN A 13 3.03 -7.89 -10.27
N GLY A 14 3.82 -8.96 -10.02
CA GLY A 14 4.50 -9.17 -8.75
C GLY A 14 5.52 -8.09 -8.40
N ASP A 15 5.96 -7.29 -9.39
CA ASP A 15 6.95 -6.24 -9.18
C ASP A 15 6.34 -4.85 -8.98
N SER A 16 5.04 -4.70 -9.17
CA SER A 16 4.36 -3.43 -8.93
C SER A 16 4.10 -3.23 -7.43
N PRO A 17 3.97 -1.97 -6.97
CA PRO A 17 3.61 -1.72 -5.58
C PRO A 17 2.33 -2.45 -5.17
N LYS A 18 1.31 -2.42 -6.02
CA LYS A 18 0.05 -3.14 -5.76
C LYS A 18 0.27 -4.64 -5.60
N GLY A 19 1.04 -5.25 -6.52
CA GLY A 19 1.31 -6.70 -6.48
C GLY A 19 2.08 -7.09 -5.23
N ILE A 20 3.07 -6.29 -4.84
CA ILE A 20 3.87 -6.51 -3.63
C ILE A 20 2.99 -6.40 -2.38
N LEU A 21 2.16 -5.35 -2.29
CA LEU A 21 1.23 -5.16 -1.18
C LEU A 21 0.22 -6.29 -1.09
N GLN A 22 -0.33 -6.72 -2.22
CA GLN A 22 -1.30 -7.82 -2.26
C GLN A 22 -0.69 -9.12 -1.71
N LYS A 23 0.56 -9.38 -2.04
CA LYS A 23 1.30 -10.53 -1.52
C LYS A 23 1.44 -10.46 0.00
N GLN A 24 1.73 -9.28 0.54
CA GLN A 24 1.84 -9.10 2.00
C GLN A 24 0.50 -9.32 2.70
N VAL A 25 -0.60 -8.89 2.08
CA VAL A 25 -1.94 -9.17 2.59
C VAL A 25 -2.18 -10.68 2.68
N GLU A 26 -1.84 -11.42 1.63
CA GLU A 26 -1.99 -12.88 1.61
C GLU A 26 -1.18 -13.57 2.71
N TYR A 27 0.08 -13.15 2.90
CA TYR A 27 0.94 -13.70 3.96
C TYR A 27 0.37 -13.41 5.34
N LEU A 28 -0.06 -12.17 5.58
CA LEU A 28 -0.64 -11.78 6.86
C LEU A 28 -1.90 -12.59 7.18
N ASN A 29 -2.80 -12.72 6.21
CA ASN A 29 -4.07 -13.42 6.40
C ASN A 29 -3.87 -14.90 6.74
N ARG A 30 -2.84 -15.51 6.16
CA ARG A 30 -2.47 -16.90 6.50
C ARG A 30 -1.84 -17.02 7.89
N GLN A 31 -0.97 -16.06 8.23
CA GLN A 31 -0.22 -16.09 9.49
C GLN A 31 -1.10 -15.82 10.70
N MET A 32 -2.09 -14.95 10.56
CA MET A 32 -2.86 -14.45 11.70
C MET A 32 -4.13 -15.25 12.00
N ASP A 33 -4.39 -16.29 11.25
CA ASP A 33 -5.47 -17.27 11.51
C ASP A 33 -6.82 -16.60 11.83
N GLU A 34 -7.27 -15.71 10.95
CA GLU A 34 -8.55 -14.99 11.03
C GLU A 34 -8.68 -13.95 12.17
N LYS A 35 -7.69 -13.83 13.04
CA LYS A 35 -7.73 -12.83 14.12
C LYS A 35 -7.54 -11.43 13.61
N ILE A 36 -6.65 -11.27 12.62
CA ILE A 36 -6.37 -10.01 11.94
C ILE A 36 -6.49 -10.27 10.45
N TRP A 37 -7.17 -9.36 9.77
CA TRP A 37 -7.39 -9.47 8.34
C TRP A 37 -6.81 -8.26 7.62
N GLY A 38 -5.94 -8.50 6.65
CA GLY A 38 -5.38 -7.45 5.79
C GLY A 38 -6.29 -7.16 4.61
N GLU A 39 -6.30 -5.91 4.19
CA GLU A 39 -7.13 -5.44 3.09
C GLU A 39 -6.41 -4.33 2.33
N LEU A 40 -6.45 -4.40 1.00
CA LEU A 40 -5.89 -3.36 0.15
C LEU A 40 -7.02 -2.58 -0.51
N VAL A 41 -7.00 -1.26 -0.34
CA VAL A 41 -8.03 -0.36 -0.87
C VAL A 41 -7.39 0.60 -1.87
N LEU A 42 -8.03 0.73 -3.03
CA LEU A 42 -7.62 1.68 -4.07
C LEU A 42 -8.47 2.95 -3.98
N THR A 43 -7.81 4.09 -3.91
CA THR A 43 -8.45 5.41 -3.94
C THR A 43 -7.73 6.32 -4.91
N ASP A 44 -8.24 7.53 -5.13
CA ASP A 44 -7.49 8.53 -5.89
C ASP A 44 -6.42 9.21 -5.02
N GLY A 45 -5.57 10.02 -5.65
CA GLY A 45 -4.43 10.63 -4.98
C GLY A 45 -4.78 11.63 -3.88
N THR A 46 -6.05 12.10 -3.82
CA THR A 46 -6.46 13.05 -2.78
C THR A 46 -6.48 12.43 -1.40
N ASN A 47 -6.53 11.10 -1.32
CA ASN A 47 -6.53 10.35 -0.07
C ASN A 47 -5.13 10.05 0.47
N TYR A 48 -4.08 10.48 -0.24
CA TYR A 48 -2.71 10.36 0.22
C TYR A 48 -2.32 11.64 0.95
N GLU A 49 -2.08 11.54 2.24
CA GLU A 49 -1.68 12.67 3.07
C GLU A 49 -0.16 12.75 3.15
N THR A 50 0.40 13.93 2.96
CA THR A 50 1.84 14.15 3.09
C THR A 50 2.11 15.38 3.94
N LYS A 51 3.17 15.30 4.76
CA LYS A 51 3.70 16.43 5.53
C LYS A 51 4.75 17.21 4.72
N LYS A 52 5.28 16.58 3.66
CA LYS A 52 6.28 17.19 2.79
C LYS A 52 5.57 17.89 1.64
N SER A 53 6.05 19.07 1.28
CA SER A 53 5.56 19.76 0.09
C SER A 53 6.11 19.06 -1.15
N LEU A 54 5.28 18.30 -1.82
CA LEU A 54 5.61 17.66 -3.09
C LEU A 54 5.00 18.49 -4.22
N LYS A 55 5.36 19.78 -4.28
CA LYS A 55 4.87 20.70 -5.30
C LYS A 55 5.12 20.13 -6.70
N ASN A 56 4.14 20.29 -7.55
CA ASN A 56 4.16 19.81 -8.94
C ASN A 56 4.14 18.28 -9.08
N ASP A 57 3.81 17.56 -8.00
CA ASP A 57 3.60 16.13 -8.03
C ASP A 57 2.11 15.81 -7.97
N ILE A 58 1.78 14.52 -8.07
CA ILE A 58 0.41 14.00 -8.04
C ILE A 58 -0.21 13.97 -6.65
N VAL A 59 0.53 14.36 -5.62
CA VAL A 59 0.07 14.36 -4.23
C VAL A 59 -1.14 15.28 -4.07
N GLY A 60 -2.23 14.75 -3.49
CA GLY A 60 -3.47 15.49 -3.33
C GLY A 60 -4.27 15.67 -4.61
N SER A 61 -3.82 15.08 -5.73
CA SER A 61 -4.45 15.18 -7.03
C SER A 61 -5.34 13.98 -7.32
N THR A 62 -6.46 14.23 -8.01
CA THR A 62 -7.30 13.14 -8.55
C THR A 62 -6.62 12.38 -9.68
N GLU A 63 -5.52 12.91 -10.24
CA GLU A 63 -4.75 12.24 -11.28
C GLU A 63 -3.89 11.09 -10.77
N GLY A 64 -3.62 11.06 -9.47
CA GLY A 64 -2.87 9.99 -8.84
C GLY A 64 -3.76 8.82 -8.43
N VAL A 65 -3.13 7.67 -8.19
CA VAL A 65 -3.79 6.53 -7.56
C VAL A 65 -3.09 6.23 -6.24
N CYS A 66 -3.90 5.96 -5.22
CA CYS A 66 -3.41 5.66 -3.88
C CYS A 66 -3.86 4.26 -3.48
N HIS A 67 -2.89 3.43 -3.08
CA HIS A 67 -3.15 2.11 -2.51
C HIS A 67 -2.97 2.20 -1.00
N LYS A 68 -3.98 1.80 -0.24
CA LYS A 68 -3.93 1.82 1.22
C LYS A 68 -4.03 0.41 1.77
N LEU A 69 -3.08 0.04 2.61
CA LEU A 69 -3.05 -1.24 3.29
C LEU A 69 -3.61 -1.08 4.69
N TYR A 70 -4.77 -1.69 4.92
CA TYR A 70 -5.44 -1.70 6.22
C TYR A 70 -5.34 -3.07 6.86
N ILE A 71 -5.39 -3.09 8.18
CA ILE A 71 -5.65 -4.30 8.95
C ILE A 71 -6.93 -4.11 9.76
N THR A 72 -7.69 -5.18 9.92
CA THR A 72 -8.90 -5.20 10.72
C THR A 72 -8.75 -6.25 11.81
N ALA A 73 -8.95 -5.86 13.06
CA ALA A 73 -8.92 -6.78 14.19
C ALA A 73 -10.33 -7.30 14.44
N LYS A 74 -10.64 -8.47 13.90
CA LYS A 74 -12.00 -9.06 13.96
C LYS A 74 -12.46 -9.34 15.37
N ALA A 75 -11.56 -9.84 16.21
CA ALA A 75 -11.89 -10.16 17.60
C ALA A 75 -12.07 -8.93 18.49
N LYS A 76 -11.74 -7.75 17.98
CA LYS A 76 -11.82 -6.47 18.71
C LYS A 76 -12.87 -5.54 18.12
N GLY A 77 -14.00 -6.09 17.66
CA GLY A 77 -15.09 -5.29 17.12
C GLY A 77 -14.82 -4.69 15.75
N ASN A 78 -13.98 -5.35 14.97
CA ASN A 78 -13.61 -4.91 13.62
C ASN A 78 -12.91 -3.54 13.58
N VAL A 79 -12.12 -3.23 14.60
CA VAL A 79 -11.29 -2.02 14.61
C VAL A 79 -10.30 -2.08 13.46
N ARG A 80 -10.19 -1.00 12.71
CA ARG A 80 -9.40 -0.91 11.48
C ARG A 80 -8.24 0.07 11.63
N PHE A 81 -7.07 -0.33 11.16
CA PHE A 81 -5.87 0.49 11.20
C PHE A 81 -5.24 0.60 9.82
N LEU A 82 -4.83 1.82 9.45
CA LEU A 82 -4.09 2.06 8.22
C LEU A 82 -2.60 1.90 8.50
N LEU A 83 -1.96 0.94 7.83
CA LEU A 83 -0.53 0.69 8.01
C LEU A 83 0.34 1.50 7.07
N VAL A 84 0.05 1.45 5.78
CA VAL A 84 0.82 2.16 4.75
C VAL A 84 -0.10 2.70 3.66
N SER A 85 0.36 3.77 3.01
CA SER A 85 -0.26 4.34 1.82
C SER A 85 0.80 4.47 0.74
N VAL A 86 0.44 4.12 -0.49
CA VAL A 86 1.33 4.23 -1.65
C VAL A 86 0.66 5.10 -2.69
N LEU A 87 1.40 6.09 -3.18
CA LEU A 87 0.93 7.01 -4.22
C LEU A 87 1.75 6.81 -5.48
N GLN A 88 1.08 6.68 -6.62
CA GLN A 88 1.72 6.57 -7.92
C GLN A 88 0.88 7.25 -9.00
N LYS A 89 1.50 7.53 -10.14
CA LYS A 89 0.77 7.95 -11.34
C LYS A 89 0.05 6.75 -11.95
N PRO A 90 -1.16 6.95 -12.47
CA PRO A 90 -1.92 5.81 -13.02
C PRO A 90 -1.27 5.19 -14.26
N THR A 91 -0.41 5.94 -14.96
CA THR A 91 0.27 5.48 -16.19
C THR A 91 1.68 4.95 -15.94
N GLU A 92 2.17 5.00 -14.70
CA GLU A 92 3.53 4.58 -14.34
C GLU A 92 3.51 3.71 -13.09
N THR A 93 4.24 2.61 -13.12
CA THR A 93 4.40 1.75 -11.94
C THR A 93 5.38 2.38 -10.94
N TYR A 94 6.49 2.90 -11.45
CA TYR A 94 7.50 3.60 -10.69
C TYR A 94 7.89 4.88 -11.44
N PRO A 95 8.35 5.94 -10.76
CA PRO A 95 8.52 6.02 -9.31
C PRO A 95 7.19 6.10 -8.55
N CYS A 96 7.24 5.73 -7.28
CA CYS A 96 6.10 5.86 -6.38
C CYS A 96 6.53 6.46 -5.05
N HIS A 97 5.55 6.80 -4.22
CA HIS A 97 5.78 7.31 -2.87
C HIS A 97 5.13 6.35 -1.88
N LEU A 98 5.80 6.13 -0.76
CA LEU A 98 5.31 5.26 0.30
C LEU A 98 5.27 6.03 1.61
N LYS A 99 4.14 5.98 2.30
CA LYS A 99 4.00 6.52 3.64
C LYS A 99 3.75 5.40 4.64
N ASP A 100 4.62 5.30 5.64
CA ASP A 100 4.43 4.46 6.81
C ASP A 100 3.53 5.23 7.76
N GLU A 101 2.25 4.86 7.81
CA GLU A 101 1.24 5.58 8.59
C GLU A 101 1.38 5.36 10.09
N ILE A 102 2.01 4.28 10.50
CA ILE A 102 2.20 3.95 11.92
C ILE A 102 3.39 4.73 12.51
N ASN A 103 4.51 4.78 11.78
CA ASN A 103 5.72 5.49 12.22
C ASN A 103 5.79 6.92 11.72
N GLU A 104 4.85 7.34 10.88
CA GLU A 104 4.78 8.66 10.25
C GLU A 104 6.03 9.02 9.43
N GLU A 105 6.55 8.04 8.70
CA GLU A 105 7.69 8.21 7.82
C GLU A 105 7.24 8.20 6.35
N GLU A 106 7.83 9.10 5.55
CA GLU A 106 7.57 9.15 4.12
C GLU A 106 8.83 8.82 3.33
N TYR A 107 8.67 8.00 2.31
CA TYR A 107 9.72 7.66 1.35
C TYR A 107 9.25 8.10 -0.03
N THR A 108 9.98 9.05 -0.63
CA THR A 108 9.60 9.64 -1.92
C THR A 108 10.51 9.11 -3.03
N ASN A 109 9.99 9.14 -4.26
CA ASN A 109 10.76 8.76 -5.46
C ASN A 109 11.39 7.36 -5.39
N ILE A 110 10.61 6.41 -4.94
CA ILE A 110 11.00 5.01 -4.97
C ILE A 110 10.99 4.54 -6.42
N LYS A 111 12.15 4.19 -6.96
CA LYS A 111 12.34 4.00 -8.41
C LYS A 111 12.14 2.58 -8.92
N ASN A 112 12.17 1.59 -8.05
CA ASN A 112 12.08 0.19 -8.46
C ASN A 112 11.54 -0.69 -7.34
N SER A 113 11.23 -1.94 -7.69
CA SER A 113 10.65 -2.90 -6.75
C SER A 113 11.60 -3.26 -5.60
N THR A 114 12.89 -3.35 -5.85
CA THR A 114 13.87 -3.68 -4.82
C THR A 114 13.87 -2.63 -3.70
N ASP A 115 13.89 -1.35 -4.08
CA ASP A 115 13.82 -0.25 -3.12
C ASP A 115 12.47 -0.21 -2.41
N PHE A 116 11.39 -0.46 -3.15
CA PHE A 116 10.05 -0.51 -2.58
C PHE A 116 9.93 -1.60 -1.50
N ILE A 117 10.39 -2.80 -1.81
CA ILE A 117 10.38 -3.93 -0.87
C ILE A 117 11.20 -3.60 0.39
N GLU A 118 12.35 -2.97 0.22
CA GLU A 118 13.20 -2.56 1.35
C GLU A 118 12.47 -1.58 2.27
N LYS A 119 11.88 -0.53 1.71
CA LYS A 119 11.16 0.49 2.49
C LYS A 119 9.89 -0.09 3.14
N LEU A 120 9.15 -0.88 2.39
CA LEU A 120 7.95 -1.55 2.91
C LEU A 120 8.31 -2.50 4.05
N GLY A 121 9.39 -3.26 3.90
CA GLY A 121 9.89 -4.15 4.94
C GLY A 121 10.26 -3.41 6.21
N THR A 122 10.90 -2.27 6.09
CA THR A 122 11.24 -1.41 7.23
C THR A 122 9.97 -0.97 7.97
N ALA A 123 8.92 -0.58 7.23
CA ALA A 123 7.65 -0.18 7.82
C ALA A 123 6.93 -1.35 8.52
N LEU A 124 6.76 -2.46 7.82
CA LEU A 124 5.97 -3.59 8.33
C LEU A 124 6.65 -4.37 9.45
N ARG A 125 7.97 -4.36 9.51
CA ARG A 125 8.75 -5.04 10.57
C ARG A 125 9.11 -4.12 11.72
N SER A 126 8.62 -2.90 11.73
CA SER A 126 8.91 -1.96 12.79
C SER A 126 8.40 -2.46 14.13
N GLU A 127 9.02 -1.98 15.21
CA GLU A 127 8.59 -2.30 16.58
C GLU A 127 7.16 -1.86 16.83
N LYS A 128 6.76 -0.69 16.33
CA LYS A 128 5.41 -0.18 16.49
C LYS A 128 4.35 -1.07 15.82
N VAL A 129 4.62 -1.54 14.61
CA VAL A 129 3.70 -2.44 13.92
C VAL A 129 3.64 -3.79 14.63
N THR A 130 4.77 -4.32 15.07
CA THR A 130 4.81 -5.56 15.84
C THR A 130 3.99 -5.45 17.12
N THR A 131 4.16 -4.35 17.85
CA THR A 131 3.39 -4.09 19.07
C THR A 131 1.91 -3.96 18.77
N LEU A 132 1.55 -3.23 17.70
CA LEU A 132 0.17 -3.10 17.27
C LEU A 132 -0.46 -4.47 17.01
N LEU A 133 0.20 -5.31 16.23
CA LEU A 133 -0.32 -6.65 15.91
C LEU A 133 -0.50 -7.50 17.17
N ARG A 134 0.46 -7.47 18.09
CA ARG A 134 0.36 -8.20 19.36
C ARG A 134 -0.82 -7.74 20.22
N ASN A 135 -1.08 -6.44 20.22
CA ASN A 135 -2.17 -5.87 21.00
C ASN A 135 -3.55 -6.22 20.43
N LEU A 136 -3.61 -6.62 19.17
CA LEU A 136 -4.87 -6.91 18.49
C LEU A 136 -5.26 -8.38 18.49
N ILE A 137 -4.38 -9.26 18.92
CA ILE A 137 -4.65 -10.71 18.95
C ILE A 137 -4.99 -11.25 20.35
#